data_d052b4abf126e0edaf2d43601afacf42
#
_entry.id   d052b4abf126e0edaf2d43601afacf42
#
_cell.length_a   1.000
_cell.length_b   1.000
_cell.length_c   1.000
_cell.angle_alpha   90.00
_cell.angle_beta   90.00
_cell.angle_gamma   90.00
#
_symmetry.space_group_name_H-M   'P 1'
#
loop_
_entity.id
_entity.type
_entity.pdbx_description
1 polymer ?
#
loop_
_entity_poly.entity_id
_entity_poly.type
_entity_poly.pdbx_seq_one_letter_code
_entity_poly.pdbx_strand_id
1 'polypeptide(L)'
;LILSHYLEECTKKNFILNSCHFMRLGLDRKPDIKYVKKNVEELMKDCPDVHILITQSRLCKNVYDEVDFFPQIGNEYYATVIGAVFHADEIITSLHSDEICFRGMEHTRTLTYGEAENFIDSGIALLHPECIPLARTAGMAIVLIKTPKDTLRISSEKTGTKVKAAVSRRGVVFVKLRSLGILTSYLFIGKVFDVFEKYKVPVYLATSSNVSVSLAVKCSNDTLRLIYRELHKYAEIGMETEMSVVSVIGDLNWEKHTGLEARIIETLKEMPVCMISYGSSTHNLSVLVREQDREKALVTLCKA
;
A
#
# COMPACT_ATOMS: atom_id res chain seq x y z
N LEU A 1 24.52 17.68 -10.34
CA LEU A 1 25.37 18.79 -10.81
C LEU A 1 24.55 20.08 -10.99
N ILE A 2 23.49 20.11 -11.84
CA ILE A 2 22.70 21.33 -12.09
C ILE A 2 22.11 21.92 -10.81
N LEU A 3 21.48 21.08 -9.98
CA LEU A 3 20.90 21.52 -8.69
C LEU A 3 21.99 22.04 -7.74
N SER A 4 23.14 21.37 -7.65
CA SER A 4 24.26 21.80 -6.81
C SER A 4 24.75 23.17 -7.22
N HIS A 5 24.99 23.39 -8.53
CA HIS A 5 25.43 24.68 -9.04
C HIS A 5 24.40 25.79 -8.78
N TYR A 6 23.12 25.52 -8.98
CA TYR A 6 22.06 26.47 -8.66
C TYR A 6 22.03 26.83 -7.15
N LEU A 7 22.24 25.84 -6.26
CA LEU A 7 22.29 26.10 -4.82
C LEU A 7 23.52 26.93 -4.43
N GLU A 8 24.66 26.74 -5.09
CA GLU A 8 25.86 27.56 -4.91
C GLU A 8 25.61 28.99 -5.34
N GLU A 9 24.96 29.23 -6.48
CA GLU A 9 24.53 30.57 -6.91
C GLU A 9 23.59 31.23 -5.89
N CYS A 10 22.76 30.44 -5.21
CA CYS A 10 21.90 30.89 -4.11
C CYS A 10 22.62 30.99 -2.76
N THR A 11 23.95 30.90 -2.72
CA THR A 11 24.78 30.94 -1.50
C THR A 11 24.45 29.84 -0.47
N LYS A 12 23.91 28.70 -0.94
CA LYS A 12 23.62 27.54 -0.09
C LYS A 12 24.74 26.51 -0.20
N LYS A 13 25.45 26.29 0.93
CA LYS A 13 26.47 25.25 1.02
C LYS A 13 25.82 23.88 0.82
N ASN A 14 26.24 23.17 -0.20
CA ASN A 14 25.76 21.84 -0.50
C ASN A 14 26.93 20.89 -0.84
N PHE A 15 26.69 19.58 -0.73
CA PHE A 15 27.67 18.56 -1.06
C PHE A 15 27.00 17.41 -1.83
N ILE A 16 27.68 16.94 -2.89
CA ILE A 16 27.19 15.80 -3.67
C ILE A 16 27.79 14.52 -3.16
N LEU A 17 26.95 13.64 -2.62
CA LEU A 17 27.31 12.29 -2.21
C LEU A 17 27.08 11.30 -3.35
N ASN A 18 28.14 10.64 -3.81
CA ASN A 18 27.99 9.53 -4.75
C ASN A 18 27.45 8.29 -4.00
N SER A 19 26.26 7.84 -4.39
CA SER A 19 25.58 6.70 -3.76
C SER A 19 26.42 5.41 -3.74
N CYS A 20 27.24 5.17 -4.77
CA CYS A 20 28.13 4.01 -4.81
C CYS A 20 29.22 4.01 -3.71
N HIS A 21 29.45 5.13 -3.02
CA HIS A 21 30.42 5.18 -1.92
C HIS A 21 29.83 4.70 -0.59
N PHE A 22 28.50 4.75 -0.42
CA PHE A 22 27.89 4.40 0.85
C PHE A 22 26.71 3.40 0.73
N MET A 23 26.03 3.33 -0.41
CA MET A 23 24.89 2.44 -0.57
C MET A 23 25.34 1.06 -1.07
N ARG A 24 25.00 0.01 -0.30
CA ARG A 24 25.28 -1.37 -0.66
C ARG A 24 24.06 -2.27 -0.43
N LEU A 25 23.86 -3.22 -1.33
CA LEU A 25 22.87 -4.30 -1.19
C LEU A 25 23.50 -5.53 -0.57
N GLY A 26 22.79 -6.19 0.32
CA GLY A 26 23.09 -7.52 0.82
C GLY A 26 22.82 -8.63 -0.22
N LEU A 27 23.11 -9.87 0.15
CA LEU A 27 22.82 -11.06 -0.69
C LEU A 27 21.32 -11.23 -0.98
N ASP A 28 20.45 -10.76 -0.09
CA ASP A 28 18.99 -10.76 -0.22
C ASP A 28 18.49 -9.60 -1.08
N ARG A 29 19.39 -8.83 -1.70
CA ARG A 29 19.12 -7.61 -2.48
C ARG A 29 18.41 -6.49 -1.67
N LYS A 30 18.45 -6.56 -0.35
CA LYS A 30 18.02 -5.47 0.54
C LYS A 30 19.19 -4.58 0.93
N PRO A 31 18.94 -3.29 1.29
CA PRO A 31 20.00 -2.40 1.76
C PRO A 31 20.71 -2.95 3.00
N ASP A 32 22.03 -2.99 2.97
CA ASP A 32 22.86 -3.29 4.15
C ASP A 32 22.94 -2.06 5.04
N ILE A 33 21.94 -1.87 5.89
CA ILE A 33 21.81 -0.66 6.75
C ILE A 33 23.07 -0.41 7.60
N LYS A 34 23.72 -1.47 8.09
CA LYS A 34 24.95 -1.33 8.91
C LYS A 34 26.09 -0.76 8.09
N TYR A 35 26.28 -1.28 6.88
CA TYR A 35 27.30 -0.79 5.96
C TYR A 35 26.99 0.65 5.54
N VAL A 36 25.76 0.94 5.16
CA VAL A 36 25.33 2.29 4.76
C VAL A 36 25.60 3.28 5.88
N LYS A 37 25.20 2.97 7.11
CA LYS A 37 25.42 3.84 8.29
C LYS A 37 26.90 4.13 8.50
N LYS A 38 27.75 3.10 8.53
CA LYS A 38 29.19 3.26 8.73
C LYS A 38 29.81 4.18 7.68
N ASN A 39 29.51 3.95 6.40
CA ASN A 39 30.13 4.73 5.33
C ASN A 39 29.59 6.17 5.25
N VAL A 40 28.32 6.38 5.57
CA VAL A 40 27.74 7.72 5.70
C VAL A 40 28.42 8.49 6.84
N GLU A 41 28.60 7.88 8.01
CA GLU A 41 29.30 8.49 9.15
C GLU A 41 30.75 8.87 8.81
N GLU A 42 31.43 8.05 8.02
CA GLU A 42 32.79 8.35 7.54
C GLU A 42 32.80 9.54 6.57
N LEU A 43 31.91 9.53 5.57
CA LEU A 43 31.79 10.61 4.59
C LEU A 43 31.40 11.96 5.22
N MET A 44 30.59 11.94 6.26
CA MET A 44 30.16 13.15 6.96
C MET A 44 31.27 13.81 7.77
N LYS A 45 32.33 13.07 8.16
CA LYS A 45 33.52 13.67 8.83
C LYS A 45 34.25 14.68 7.95
N ASP A 46 34.19 14.45 6.63
CA ASP A 46 34.85 15.31 5.64
C ASP A 46 33.98 16.56 5.29
N CYS A 47 32.78 16.65 5.79
CA CYS A 47 31.78 17.67 5.43
C CYS A 47 31.09 18.31 6.65
N PRO A 48 31.83 18.89 7.64
CA PRO A 48 31.23 19.30 8.92
C PRO A 48 30.25 20.48 8.84
N ASP A 49 30.34 21.33 7.80
CA ASP A 49 29.56 22.59 7.68
C ASP A 49 28.52 22.55 6.54
N VAL A 50 28.09 21.37 6.09
CA VAL A 50 27.17 21.25 4.98
C VAL A 50 25.74 21.15 5.48
N HIS A 51 24.85 21.98 4.92
CA HIS A 51 23.41 21.99 5.25
C HIS A 51 22.55 21.22 4.26
N ILE A 52 23.03 20.99 3.03
CA ILE A 52 22.29 20.32 1.97
C ILE A 52 23.17 19.21 1.39
N LEU A 53 22.71 17.97 1.51
CA LEU A 53 23.33 16.81 0.87
C LEU A 53 22.49 16.41 -0.35
N ILE A 54 23.17 16.25 -1.47
CA ILE A 54 22.55 15.80 -2.73
C ILE A 54 23.10 14.43 -3.07
N THR A 55 22.24 13.47 -3.32
CA THR A 55 22.66 12.14 -3.79
C THR A 55 21.75 11.66 -4.92
N GLN A 56 22.28 10.82 -5.79
CA GLN A 56 21.48 10.13 -6.79
C GLN A 56 20.84 8.88 -6.18
N SER A 57 19.62 8.57 -6.62
CA SER A 57 18.98 7.28 -6.35
C SER A 57 19.38 6.24 -7.41
N ARG A 58 19.08 4.96 -7.15
CA ARG A 58 19.19 3.81 -8.04
C ARG A 58 20.56 3.22 -8.25
N LEU A 59 21.65 3.92 -8.08
CA LEU A 59 22.99 3.32 -8.12
C LEU A 59 23.45 2.92 -6.72
N CYS A 60 24.03 1.76 -6.62
CA CYS A 60 24.58 1.20 -5.37
C CYS A 60 25.68 0.22 -5.70
N LYS A 61 26.29 -0.38 -4.69
CA LYS A 61 27.16 -1.55 -4.83
C LYS A 61 26.45 -2.82 -4.39
N ASN A 62 26.87 -3.95 -4.92
CA ASN A 62 26.51 -5.28 -4.39
C ASN A 62 27.55 -5.74 -3.36
N VAL A 63 27.39 -6.96 -2.83
CA VAL A 63 28.33 -7.55 -1.85
C VAL A 63 29.74 -7.79 -2.41
N TYR A 64 29.91 -7.78 -3.72
CA TYR A 64 31.19 -7.96 -4.41
C TYR A 64 31.86 -6.62 -4.79
N ASP A 65 31.33 -5.51 -4.26
CA ASP A 65 31.78 -4.14 -4.59
C ASP A 65 31.57 -3.71 -6.05
N GLU A 66 30.78 -4.46 -6.82
CA GLU A 66 30.43 -4.11 -8.18
C GLU A 66 29.26 -3.12 -8.19
N VAL A 67 29.23 -2.22 -9.18
CA VAL A 67 28.09 -1.30 -9.36
C VAL A 67 26.84 -2.10 -9.75
N ASP A 68 25.78 -1.90 -9.00
CA ASP A 68 24.48 -2.55 -9.22
C ASP A 68 23.37 -1.48 -9.14
N PHE A 69 22.18 -1.88 -9.55
CA PHE A 69 21.02 -1.03 -9.44
C PHE A 69 20.24 -1.36 -8.17
N PHE A 70 19.93 -0.32 -7.43
CA PHE A 70 18.97 -0.44 -6.35
C PHE A 70 17.69 -1.04 -6.93
N PRO A 71 17.06 -2.06 -6.31
CA PRO A 71 15.86 -2.69 -6.83
C PRO A 71 14.84 -1.66 -7.31
N GLN A 72 14.03 -1.98 -8.33
CA GLN A 72 12.99 -1.08 -8.90
C GLN A 72 11.84 -0.75 -7.91
N ILE A 73 12.19 -0.62 -6.68
CA ILE A 73 11.43 -0.19 -5.53
C ILE A 73 11.59 1.33 -5.54
N GLY A 74 10.54 2.09 -5.64
CA GLY A 74 10.52 3.53 -5.85
C GLY A 74 11.59 4.36 -5.11
N ASN A 75 11.82 5.58 -5.56
CA ASN A 75 12.80 6.49 -4.98
C ASN A 75 12.53 6.77 -3.49
N GLU A 76 11.27 6.62 -3.06
CA GLU A 76 10.83 6.79 -1.68
C GLU A 76 11.45 5.78 -0.72
N TYR A 77 11.68 4.52 -1.15
CA TYR A 77 12.35 3.54 -0.31
C TYR A 77 13.84 3.88 -0.13
N TYR A 78 14.51 4.30 -1.20
CA TYR A 78 15.87 4.80 -1.11
C TYR A 78 15.98 5.98 -0.15
N ALA A 79 15.07 6.96 -0.25
CA ALA A 79 15.01 8.11 0.66
C ALA A 79 14.74 7.67 2.10
N THR A 80 13.87 6.67 2.33
CA THR A 80 13.59 6.13 3.65
C THR A 80 14.83 5.47 4.28
N VAL A 81 15.61 4.72 3.49
CA VAL A 81 16.87 4.12 3.96
C VAL A 81 17.86 5.21 4.39
N ILE A 82 18.03 6.23 3.57
CA ILE A 82 18.91 7.36 3.91
C ILE A 82 18.40 8.10 5.15
N GLY A 83 17.13 8.44 5.18
CA GLY A 83 16.52 9.11 6.34
C GLY A 83 16.71 8.33 7.64
N ALA A 84 16.54 7.01 7.61
CA ALA A 84 16.78 6.15 8.77
C ALA A 84 18.22 6.16 9.23
N VAL A 85 19.20 6.20 8.30
CA VAL A 85 20.63 6.25 8.61
C VAL A 85 21.06 7.60 9.19
N PHE A 86 20.52 8.69 8.65
CA PHE A 86 20.79 10.05 9.12
C PHE A 86 19.97 10.43 10.37
N HIS A 87 19.11 9.54 10.88
CA HIS A 87 18.17 9.85 11.96
C HIS A 87 17.32 11.08 11.65
N ALA A 88 16.83 11.17 10.41
CA ALA A 88 15.98 12.27 9.99
C ALA A 88 14.64 12.28 10.77
N ASP A 89 14.14 13.47 11.07
CA ASP A 89 12.83 13.63 11.70
C ASP A 89 11.70 13.22 10.76
N GLU A 90 11.87 13.50 9.47
CA GLU A 90 10.89 13.15 8.45
C GLU A 90 11.51 12.98 7.06
N ILE A 91 10.82 12.22 6.21
CA ILE A 91 11.05 12.19 4.76
C ILE A 91 9.84 12.78 4.04
N ILE A 92 10.10 13.50 2.97
CA ILE A 92 9.08 14.14 2.16
C ILE A 92 9.13 13.55 0.75
N THR A 93 7.98 13.09 0.25
CA THR A 93 7.85 12.55 -1.11
C THR A 93 6.49 12.94 -1.71
N SER A 94 6.29 12.67 -2.98
CA SER A 94 5.03 12.99 -3.67
C SER A 94 4.01 11.86 -3.57
N LEU A 95 2.73 12.23 -3.43
CA LEU A 95 1.60 11.31 -3.50
C LEU A 95 1.03 11.28 -4.91
N HIS A 96 1.09 10.14 -5.57
CA HIS A 96 0.61 9.93 -6.95
C HIS A 96 -0.62 9.00 -6.98
N SER A 97 -1.70 9.34 -6.28
CA SER A 97 -2.91 8.53 -6.32
C SER A 97 -4.18 9.37 -6.37
N ASP A 98 -5.01 9.09 -7.38
CA ASP A 98 -6.37 9.64 -7.51
C ASP A 98 -7.46 8.68 -6.99
N GLU A 99 -7.07 7.51 -6.48
CA GLU A 99 -7.98 6.47 -5.98
C GLU A 99 -8.31 6.60 -4.49
N ILE A 100 -7.92 7.74 -3.87
CA ILE A 100 -8.08 7.99 -2.44
C ILE A 100 -8.97 9.20 -2.22
N CYS A 101 -10.01 9.02 -1.42
CA CYS A 101 -10.83 10.08 -0.87
C CYS A 101 -10.58 10.20 0.63
N PHE A 102 -10.03 11.32 1.08
CA PHE A 102 -9.83 11.60 2.50
C PHE A 102 -11.05 12.29 3.12
N ARG A 103 -11.35 11.96 4.36
CA ARG A 103 -12.43 12.60 5.13
C ARG A 103 -12.04 14.02 5.54
N GLY A 104 -12.97 14.97 5.36
CA GLY A 104 -12.82 16.37 5.78
C GLY A 104 -12.08 17.25 4.76
N MET A 105 -12.03 18.54 5.07
CA MET A 105 -11.37 19.58 4.26
C MET A 105 -10.00 19.98 4.83
N GLU A 106 -9.44 19.17 5.70
CA GLU A 106 -8.14 19.47 6.30
C GLU A 106 -7.04 19.36 5.24
N HIS A 107 -6.17 20.34 5.19
CA HIS A 107 -5.05 20.39 4.27
C HIS A 107 -3.91 19.44 4.69
N THR A 108 -3.80 19.16 5.99
CA THR A 108 -2.82 18.21 6.53
C THR A 108 -3.57 17.09 7.23
N ARG A 109 -3.37 15.88 6.76
CA ARG A 109 -3.99 14.66 7.27
C ARG A 109 -2.95 13.78 7.92
N THR A 110 -3.32 13.09 8.99
CA THR A 110 -2.39 12.20 9.70
C THR A 110 -2.92 10.78 9.72
N LEU A 111 -2.06 9.84 9.34
CA LEU A 111 -2.25 8.41 9.50
C LEU A 111 -1.22 7.85 10.48
N THR A 112 -1.60 6.85 11.24
CA THR A 112 -0.62 6.00 11.93
C THR A 112 0.06 5.06 10.93
N TYR A 113 1.22 4.51 11.28
CA TYR A 113 1.88 3.51 10.44
C TYR A 113 0.97 2.30 10.15
N GLY A 114 0.18 1.82 11.15
CA GLY A 114 -0.75 0.71 10.95
C GLY A 114 -1.88 1.04 9.98
N GLU A 115 -2.43 2.25 10.02
CA GLU A 115 -3.43 2.69 9.05
C GLU A 115 -2.83 2.80 7.65
N ALA A 116 -1.60 3.29 7.51
CA ALA A 116 -0.90 3.37 6.24
C ALA A 116 -0.58 1.99 5.65
N GLU A 117 -0.22 1.00 6.47
CA GLU A 117 -0.10 -0.41 6.05
C GLU A 117 -1.41 -0.94 5.46
N ASN A 118 -2.55 -0.64 6.08
CA ASN A 118 -3.86 -1.06 5.57
C ASN A 118 -4.25 -0.40 4.23
N PHE A 119 -3.75 0.80 3.92
CA PHE A 119 -3.87 1.36 2.57
C PHE A 119 -3.14 0.48 1.55
N ILE A 120 -1.92 0.06 1.86
CA ILE A 120 -1.13 -0.81 1.00
C ILE A 120 -1.80 -2.17 0.83
N ASP A 121 -2.28 -2.78 1.91
CA ASP A 121 -3.01 -4.06 1.89
C ASP A 121 -4.30 -3.95 1.07
N SER A 122 -4.97 -2.80 1.11
CA SER A 122 -6.11 -2.50 0.24
C SER A 122 -5.69 -2.30 -1.23
N GLY A 123 -4.38 -2.35 -1.52
CA GLY A 123 -3.76 -2.29 -2.83
C GLY A 123 -3.61 -0.89 -3.40
N ILE A 124 -3.65 0.10 -2.56
CA ILE A 124 -3.34 1.47 -2.93
C ILE A 124 -1.87 1.72 -2.61
N ALA A 125 -1.10 1.95 -3.65
CA ALA A 125 0.31 2.29 -3.51
C ALA A 125 0.45 3.75 -3.03
N LEU A 126 0.37 3.97 -1.72
CA LEU A 126 0.79 5.25 -1.12
C LEU A 126 2.28 5.46 -1.33
N LEU A 127 3.05 4.42 -1.07
CA LEU A 127 4.50 4.33 -1.18
C LEU A 127 4.89 2.84 -1.15
N HIS A 128 6.17 2.55 -1.33
CA HIS A 128 6.64 1.18 -1.28
C HIS A 128 6.40 0.56 0.12
N PRO A 129 5.90 -0.69 0.22
CA PRO A 129 5.55 -1.33 1.49
C PRO A 129 6.66 -1.33 2.54
N GLU A 130 7.91 -1.53 2.13
CA GLU A 130 9.08 -1.57 3.02
C GLU A 130 9.42 -0.21 3.66
N CYS A 131 8.86 0.91 3.16
CA CYS A 131 9.09 2.24 3.75
C CYS A 131 8.50 2.35 5.16
N ILE A 132 7.29 1.80 5.38
CA ILE A 132 6.56 1.99 6.63
C ILE A 132 7.24 1.28 7.81
N PRO A 133 7.62 -0.03 7.72
CA PRO A 133 8.33 -0.71 8.80
C PRO A 133 9.67 -0.04 9.15
N LEU A 134 10.40 0.42 8.12
CA LEU A 134 11.69 1.09 8.32
C LEU A 134 11.53 2.45 9.00
N ALA A 135 10.58 3.27 8.55
CA ALA A 135 10.28 4.57 9.14
C ALA A 135 9.76 4.43 10.59
N ARG A 136 8.91 3.43 10.85
CA ARG A 136 8.44 3.09 12.21
C ARG A 136 9.60 2.76 13.14
N THR A 137 10.53 1.92 12.70
CA THR A 137 11.70 1.50 13.48
C THR A 137 12.63 2.66 13.77
N ALA A 138 12.79 3.58 12.80
CA ALA A 138 13.61 4.79 12.95
C ALA A 138 12.90 5.91 13.73
N GLY A 139 11.59 5.79 14.02
CA GLY A 139 10.79 6.86 14.64
C GLY A 139 10.55 8.06 13.71
N MET A 140 10.72 7.90 12.42
CA MET A 140 10.76 8.94 11.40
C MET A 140 9.40 9.10 10.72
N ALA A 141 8.86 10.32 10.64
CA ALA A 141 7.63 10.57 9.91
C ALA A 141 7.83 10.49 8.39
N ILE A 142 6.75 10.14 7.67
CA ILE A 142 6.69 10.21 6.20
C ILE A 142 5.64 11.24 5.82
N VAL A 143 6.01 12.21 5.01
CA VAL A 143 5.11 13.25 4.50
C VAL A 143 4.93 13.07 3.00
N LEU A 144 3.70 12.79 2.59
CA LEU A 144 3.31 12.67 1.20
C LEU A 144 2.64 13.96 0.75
N ILE A 145 3.16 14.59 -0.30
CA ILE A 145 2.64 15.86 -0.81
C ILE A 145 1.90 15.58 -2.13
N LYS A 146 0.61 15.88 -2.19
CA LYS A 146 -0.18 15.89 -3.43
C LYS A 146 -0.11 17.27 -4.09
N THR A 147 -0.31 18.30 -3.31
CA THR A 147 -0.11 19.71 -3.68
C THR A 147 0.51 20.45 -2.48
N PRO A 148 1.08 21.65 -2.64
CA PRO A 148 1.66 22.40 -1.53
C PRO A 148 0.71 22.62 -0.33
N LYS A 149 -0.60 22.51 -0.56
CA LYS A 149 -1.64 22.67 0.48
C LYS A 149 -2.32 21.33 0.86
N ASP A 150 -2.01 20.22 0.20
CA ASP A 150 -2.63 18.92 0.45
C ASP A 150 -1.55 17.89 0.77
N THR A 151 -1.36 17.62 2.05
CA THR A 151 -0.31 16.75 2.57
C THR A 151 -0.90 15.64 3.42
N LEU A 152 -0.25 14.48 3.40
CA LEU A 152 -0.55 13.33 4.24
C LEU A 152 0.69 12.98 5.06
N ARG A 153 0.58 13.06 6.38
CA ARG A 153 1.63 12.69 7.33
C ARG A 153 1.39 11.29 7.88
N ILE A 154 2.38 10.43 7.81
CA ILE A 154 2.38 9.09 8.42
C ILE A 154 3.36 9.13 9.59
N SER A 155 2.89 8.84 10.80
CA SER A 155 3.71 8.89 12.02
C SER A 155 3.13 7.97 13.11
N SER A 156 3.69 8.02 14.30
CA SER A 156 3.13 7.35 15.48
C SER A 156 1.94 8.10 16.10
N GLU A 157 1.65 9.30 15.67
CA GLU A 157 0.60 10.16 16.20
C GLU A 157 -0.79 9.58 15.92
N LYS A 158 -1.62 9.45 16.97
CA LYS A 158 -3.00 9.01 16.84
C LYS A 158 -3.92 10.22 16.78
N THR A 159 -4.77 10.27 15.77
CA THR A 159 -5.86 11.24 15.70
C THR A 159 -7.17 10.58 16.14
N GLY A 160 -8.06 11.30 16.80
CA GLY A 160 -9.33 10.76 17.33
C GLY A 160 -10.40 10.46 16.27
N THR A 161 -10.11 10.60 14.98
CA THR A 161 -11.05 10.38 13.90
C THR A 161 -11.17 8.89 13.60
N LYS A 162 -12.40 8.34 13.66
CA LYS A 162 -12.68 6.91 13.46
C LYS A 162 -12.46 6.51 11.98
N VAL A 163 -13.16 7.18 11.06
CA VAL A 163 -12.98 6.99 9.60
C VAL A 163 -12.06 8.09 9.10
N LYS A 164 -10.97 7.75 8.44
CA LYS A 164 -9.97 8.69 7.94
C LYS A 164 -10.01 8.85 6.42
N ALA A 165 -10.23 7.77 5.72
CA ALA A 165 -10.30 7.78 4.28
C ALA A 165 -11.15 6.63 3.74
N ALA A 166 -11.55 6.76 2.49
CA ALA A 166 -12.02 5.68 1.67
C ALA A 166 -11.10 5.54 0.44
N VAL A 167 -10.87 4.31 0.03
CA VAL A 167 -10.01 3.98 -1.12
C VAL A 167 -10.74 3.05 -2.05
N SER A 168 -10.41 3.07 -3.34
CA SER A 168 -11.03 2.19 -4.32
C SER A 168 -10.00 1.48 -5.19
N ARG A 169 -10.30 0.24 -5.55
CA ARG A 169 -9.52 -0.57 -6.49
C ARG A 169 -10.41 -0.97 -7.65
N ARG A 170 -10.01 -0.59 -8.85
CA ARG A 170 -10.73 -0.82 -10.12
C ARG A 170 -10.29 -2.12 -10.81
N GLY A 171 -11.11 -2.55 -11.76
CA GLY A 171 -10.80 -3.68 -12.63
C GLY A 171 -10.82 -5.02 -11.89
N VAL A 172 -11.70 -5.14 -10.93
CA VAL A 172 -11.92 -6.37 -10.16
C VAL A 172 -12.95 -7.24 -10.87
N VAL A 173 -12.79 -8.54 -10.77
CA VAL A 173 -13.74 -9.56 -11.21
C VAL A 173 -14.33 -10.24 -10.00
N PHE A 174 -15.65 -10.33 -9.97
CA PHE A 174 -16.39 -11.09 -8.97
C PHE A 174 -16.59 -12.52 -9.44
N VAL A 175 -16.02 -13.48 -8.75
CA VAL A 175 -16.12 -14.92 -9.07
C VAL A 175 -16.93 -15.60 -7.99
N LYS A 176 -18.07 -16.18 -8.39
CA LYS A 176 -18.95 -16.99 -7.54
C LYS A 176 -18.78 -18.45 -7.89
N LEU A 177 -18.52 -19.29 -6.92
CA LEU A 177 -18.29 -20.72 -7.07
C LEU A 177 -19.27 -21.47 -6.15
N ARG A 178 -20.13 -22.30 -6.71
CA ARG A 178 -21.02 -23.17 -5.95
C ARG A 178 -20.63 -24.62 -6.18
N SER A 179 -20.32 -25.34 -5.11
CA SER A 179 -19.92 -26.75 -5.18
C SER A 179 -21.00 -27.63 -5.83
N LEU A 180 -20.57 -28.52 -6.69
CA LEU A 180 -21.43 -29.57 -7.25
C LEU A 180 -21.59 -30.79 -6.30
N GLY A 181 -21.04 -30.73 -5.10
CA GLY A 181 -21.12 -31.81 -4.11
C GLY A 181 -20.13 -32.96 -4.36
N ILE A 182 -19.24 -32.83 -5.32
CA ILE A 182 -18.22 -33.86 -5.66
C ILE A 182 -17.14 -33.92 -4.59
N LEU A 183 -16.82 -32.78 -3.98
CA LEU A 183 -15.81 -32.63 -2.93
C LEU A 183 -16.49 -32.27 -1.60
N THR A 184 -15.89 -32.69 -0.49
CA THR A 184 -16.27 -32.19 0.83
C THR A 184 -15.98 -30.69 0.93
N SER A 185 -16.66 -29.96 1.83
CA SER A 185 -16.59 -28.51 1.91
C SER A 185 -15.16 -27.97 2.02
N TYR A 186 -14.33 -28.55 2.88
CA TYR A 186 -12.95 -28.13 3.09
C TYR A 186 -12.04 -28.45 1.90
N LEU A 187 -12.25 -29.61 1.22
CA LEU A 187 -11.52 -29.94 0.00
C LEU A 187 -11.92 -29.04 -1.16
N PHE A 188 -13.19 -28.65 -1.25
CA PHE A 188 -13.66 -27.72 -2.24
C PHE A 188 -13.02 -26.34 -2.08
N ILE A 189 -13.03 -25.79 -0.85
CA ILE A 189 -12.41 -24.50 -0.56
C ILE A 189 -10.90 -24.55 -0.86
N GLY A 190 -10.20 -25.60 -0.41
CA GLY A 190 -8.77 -25.78 -0.69
C GLY A 190 -8.51 -25.82 -2.20
N LYS A 191 -9.29 -26.62 -2.95
CA LYS A 191 -9.13 -26.73 -4.40
C LYS A 191 -9.34 -25.39 -5.14
N VAL A 192 -10.28 -24.58 -4.67
CA VAL A 192 -10.49 -23.23 -5.23
C VAL A 192 -9.22 -22.39 -5.06
N PHE A 193 -8.70 -22.28 -3.83
CA PHE A 193 -7.51 -21.46 -3.57
C PHE A 193 -6.26 -21.98 -4.25
N ASP A 194 -6.04 -23.30 -4.33
CA ASP A 194 -4.93 -23.94 -5.08
C ASP A 194 -4.90 -23.49 -6.55
N VAL A 195 -6.08 -23.39 -7.18
CA VAL A 195 -6.15 -22.98 -8.59
C VAL A 195 -5.80 -21.49 -8.73
N PHE A 196 -6.28 -20.61 -7.83
CA PHE A 196 -5.91 -19.19 -7.87
C PHE A 196 -4.43 -18.98 -7.58
N GLU A 197 -3.83 -19.75 -6.65
CA GLU A 197 -2.39 -19.74 -6.37
C GLU A 197 -1.58 -20.19 -7.59
N LYS A 198 -1.96 -21.31 -8.22
CA LYS A 198 -1.32 -21.84 -9.43
C LYS A 198 -1.17 -20.79 -10.52
N TYR A 199 -2.19 -19.98 -10.72
CA TYR A 199 -2.18 -18.90 -11.71
C TYR A 199 -1.69 -17.55 -11.15
N LYS A 200 -1.22 -17.51 -9.88
CA LYS A 200 -0.72 -16.31 -9.18
C LYS A 200 -1.71 -15.15 -9.22
N VAL A 201 -2.99 -15.45 -9.06
CA VAL A 201 -4.06 -14.46 -9.06
C VAL A 201 -4.29 -13.95 -7.63
N PRO A 202 -4.08 -12.66 -7.36
CA PRO A 202 -4.32 -12.10 -6.04
C PRO A 202 -5.83 -12.08 -5.73
N VAL A 203 -6.18 -12.52 -4.53
CA VAL A 203 -7.54 -12.48 -3.99
C VAL A 203 -7.64 -11.32 -3.02
N TYR A 204 -8.50 -10.35 -3.31
CA TYR A 204 -8.67 -9.15 -2.48
C TYR A 204 -9.75 -9.33 -1.41
N LEU A 205 -10.88 -9.94 -1.77
CA LEU A 205 -11.92 -10.32 -0.84
C LEU A 205 -12.29 -11.77 -1.07
N ALA A 206 -12.57 -12.48 0.02
CA ALA A 206 -13.06 -13.84 0.00
C ALA A 206 -14.17 -14.01 1.03
N THR A 207 -15.26 -14.62 0.62
CA THR A 207 -16.31 -15.11 1.53
C THR A 207 -16.61 -16.55 1.20
N SER A 208 -16.83 -17.37 2.19
CA SER A 208 -17.10 -18.79 2.00
C SER A 208 -18.23 -19.28 2.88
N SER A 209 -18.93 -20.28 2.40
CA SER A 209 -19.85 -21.13 3.14
C SER A 209 -19.51 -22.60 2.90
N ASN A 210 -20.25 -23.52 3.49
CA ASN A 210 -20.01 -24.96 3.29
C ASN A 210 -20.09 -25.40 1.83
N VAL A 211 -20.82 -24.67 0.97
CA VAL A 211 -21.14 -25.05 -0.41
C VAL A 211 -20.75 -24.00 -1.45
N SER A 212 -20.26 -22.86 -1.04
CA SER A 212 -19.94 -21.77 -1.97
C SER A 212 -18.72 -20.97 -1.53
N VAL A 213 -17.99 -20.44 -2.51
CA VAL A 213 -16.90 -19.49 -2.35
C VAL A 213 -17.15 -18.31 -3.28
N SER A 214 -17.04 -17.12 -2.76
CA SER A 214 -17.12 -15.89 -3.55
C SER A 214 -15.82 -15.12 -3.38
N LEU A 215 -15.22 -14.72 -4.49
CA LEU A 215 -13.91 -14.07 -4.53
C LEU A 215 -13.98 -12.78 -5.34
N ALA A 216 -13.29 -11.74 -4.87
CA ALA A 216 -12.97 -10.55 -5.64
C ALA A 216 -11.49 -10.60 -6.03
N VAL A 217 -11.19 -10.69 -7.32
CA VAL A 217 -9.86 -10.93 -7.87
C VAL A 217 -9.52 -9.96 -8.99
N LYS A 218 -8.23 -9.83 -9.34
CA LYS A 218 -7.81 -9.08 -10.53
C LYS A 218 -6.88 -9.93 -11.37
N CYS A 219 -7.31 -10.26 -12.57
CA CYS A 219 -6.51 -11.00 -13.53
C CYS A 219 -7.00 -10.72 -14.96
N SER A 220 -6.25 -11.21 -15.95
CA SER A 220 -6.62 -11.12 -17.36
C SER A 220 -7.77 -12.07 -17.72
N ASN A 221 -8.49 -11.76 -18.79
CA ASN A 221 -9.55 -12.63 -19.30
C ASN A 221 -9.04 -14.02 -19.67
N ASP A 222 -7.79 -14.15 -20.16
CA ASP A 222 -7.21 -15.44 -20.49
C ASP A 222 -6.96 -16.28 -19.24
N THR A 223 -6.47 -15.65 -18.16
CA THR A 223 -6.32 -16.31 -16.86
C THR A 223 -7.67 -16.75 -16.30
N LEU A 224 -8.73 -15.93 -16.42
CA LEU A 224 -10.08 -16.32 -16.01
C LEU A 224 -10.58 -17.56 -16.77
N ARG A 225 -10.32 -17.66 -18.07
CA ARG A 225 -10.67 -18.84 -18.87
C ARG A 225 -9.96 -20.10 -18.40
N LEU A 226 -8.68 -19.98 -18.02
CA LEU A 226 -7.91 -21.12 -17.48
C LEU A 226 -8.46 -21.57 -16.13
N ILE A 227 -8.76 -20.64 -15.23
CA ILE A 227 -9.38 -20.91 -13.92
C ILE A 227 -10.75 -21.60 -14.13
N TYR A 228 -11.57 -21.06 -15.03
CA TYR A 228 -12.87 -21.65 -15.36
C TYR A 228 -12.73 -23.13 -15.79
N ARG A 229 -11.79 -23.44 -16.72
CA ARG A 229 -11.56 -24.80 -17.22
C ARG A 229 -11.16 -25.79 -16.13
N GLU A 230 -10.46 -25.34 -15.09
CA GLU A 230 -10.07 -26.21 -13.98
C GLU A 230 -11.18 -26.41 -12.96
N LEU A 231 -11.93 -25.37 -12.65
CA LEU A 231 -12.90 -25.40 -11.57
C LEU A 231 -14.31 -25.84 -11.99
N HIS A 232 -14.70 -25.68 -13.27
CA HIS A 232 -16.05 -26.04 -13.74
C HIS A 232 -16.40 -27.53 -13.52
N LYS A 233 -15.41 -28.39 -13.32
CA LYS A 233 -15.60 -29.80 -12.99
C LYS A 233 -16.13 -30.02 -11.56
N TYR A 234 -15.90 -29.06 -10.68
CA TYR A 234 -16.21 -29.15 -9.24
C TYR A 234 -17.25 -28.13 -8.79
N ALA A 235 -17.47 -27.08 -9.59
CA ALA A 235 -18.32 -25.97 -9.24
C ALA A 235 -19.14 -25.44 -10.42
N GLU A 236 -20.32 -24.96 -10.13
CA GLU A 236 -21.00 -23.98 -10.95
C GLU A 236 -20.33 -22.61 -10.74
N ILE A 237 -19.96 -21.94 -11.84
CA ILE A 237 -19.14 -20.73 -11.79
C ILE A 237 -19.87 -19.56 -12.44
N GLY A 238 -20.14 -18.51 -11.66
CA GLY A 238 -20.56 -17.19 -12.14
C GLY A 238 -19.39 -16.21 -12.08
N MET A 239 -19.24 -15.38 -13.11
CA MET A 239 -18.22 -14.32 -13.16
C MET A 239 -18.87 -13.03 -13.59
N GLU A 240 -18.63 -11.97 -12.83
CA GLU A 240 -19.06 -10.60 -13.15
C GLU A 240 -17.80 -9.72 -13.24
N THR A 241 -17.59 -9.09 -14.38
CA THR A 241 -16.53 -8.10 -14.61
C THR A 241 -17.02 -6.70 -14.26
N GLU A 242 -16.15 -5.70 -14.42
CA GLU A 242 -16.48 -4.29 -14.13
C GLU A 242 -16.92 -4.07 -12.69
N MET A 243 -16.17 -4.67 -11.77
CA MET A 243 -16.37 -4.52 -10.34
C MET A 243 -15.25 -3.68 -9.73
N SER A 244 -15.55 -3.09 -8.57
CA SER A 244 -14.59 -2.35 -7.76
C SER A 244 -14.71 -2.72 -6.30
N VAL A 245 -13.57 -2.87 -5.64
CA VAL A 245 -13.50 -2.93 -4.18
C VAL A 245 -13.35 -1.51 -3.65
N VAL A 246 -14.21 -1.11 -2.72
CA VAL A 246 -14.09 0.16 -1.98
C VAL A 246 -13.88 -0.18 -0.51
N SER A 247 -12.83 0.38 0.07
CA SER A 247 -12.44 0.12 1.46
C SER A 247 -12.45 1.41 2.28
N VAL A 248 -13.04 1.37 3.46
CA VAL A 248 -12.94 2.42 4.48
C VAL A 248 -11.75 2.11 5.37
N ILE A 249 -10.95 3.13 5.66
CA ILE A 249 -9.76 3.02 6.50
C ILE A 249 -9.85 3.98 7.67
N GLY A 250 -9.48 3.50 8.85
CA GLY A 250 -9.50 4.26 10.09
C GLY A 250 -9.34 3.38 11.33
N ASP A 251 -9.68 3.90 12.51
CA ASP A 251 -9.81 3.08 13.73
C ASP A 251 -11.20 2.45 13.76
N LEU A 252 -11.32 1.25 13.17
CA LEU A 252 -12.55 0.48 13.05
C LEU A 252 -12.61 -0.68 14.07
N ASN A 253 -11.90 -0.56 15.19
CA ASN A 253 -11.89 -1.59 16.22
C ASN A 253 -13.32 -1.80 16.79
N TRP A 254 -13.89 -2.96 16.48
CA TRP A 254 -15.26 -3.35 16.85
C TRP A 254 -15.49 -3.43 18.36
N GLU A 255 -14.46 -3.73 19.15
CA GLU A 255 -14.55 -3.75 20.61
C GLU A 255 -14.72 -2.33 21.18
N LYS A 256 -14.08 -1.33 20.56
CA LYS A 256 -14.11 0.06 20.99
C LYS A 256 -15.27 0.86 20.40
N HIS A 257 -15.71 0.48 19.21
CA HIS A 257 -16.65 1.27 18.40
C HIS A 257 -17.86 0.44 17.97
N THR A 258 -18.58 -0.15 18.93
CA THR A 258 -19.77 -0.96 18.68
C THR A 258 -20.76 -0.24 17.76
N GLY A 259 -21.19 -0.94 16.70
CA GLY A 259 -22.18 -0.47 15.73
C GLY A 259 -21.63 0.54 14.71
N LEU A 260 -20.31 0.80 14.68
CA LEU A 260 -19.70 1.65 13.66
C LEU A 260 -19.83 1.01 12.26
N GLU A 261 -19.63 -0.30 12.15
CA GLU A 261 -19.79 -1.08 10.93
C GLU A 261 -21.22 -0.97 10.38
N ALA A 262 -22.21 -1.06 11.22
CA ALA A 262 -23.60 -0.95 10.82
C ALA A 262 -23.91 0.44 10.24
N ARG A 263 -23.40 1.50 10.87
CA ARG A 263 -23.54 2.87 10.38
C ARG A 263 -22.84 3.08 9.03
N ILE A 264 -21.64 2.52 8.88
CA ILE A 264 -20.89 2.60 7.61
C ILE A 264 -21.69 1.90 6.50
N ILE A 265 -22.21 0.68 6.78
CA ILE A 265 -22.98 -0.09 5.80
C ILE A 265 -24.32 0.60 5.47
N GLU A 266 -24.97 1.21 6.45
CA GLU A 266 -26.23 1.95 6.23
C GLU A 266 -26.07 3.11 5.23
N THR A 267 -24.90 3.72 5.16
CA THR A 267 -24.66 4.78 4.16
C THR A 267 -24.76 4.26 2.72
N LEU A 268 -24.60 2.94 2.52
CA LEU A 268 -24.66 2.27 1.22
C LEU A 268 -26.04 1.72 0.85
N LYS A 269 -27.07 1.96 1.65
CA LYS A 269 -28.42 1.38 1.48
C LYS A 269 -29.05 1.59 0.10
N GLU A 270 -28.66 2.62 -0.62
CA GLU A 270 -29.16 2.94 -1.97
C GLU A 270 -28.28 2.36 -3.09
N MET A 271 -27.27 1.57 -2.75
CA MET A 271 -26.35 0.97 -3.72
C MET A 271 -26.30 -0.55 -3.56
N PRO A 272 -26.30 -1.31 -4.66
CA PRO A 272 -26.14 -2.77 -4.58
C PRO A 272 -24.71 -3.12 -4.15
N VAL A 273 -24.58 -3.73 -2.98
CA VAL A 273 -23.32 -4.25 -2.43
C VAL A 273 -23.27 -5.76 -2.65
N CYS A 274 -22.25 -6.25 -3.36
CA CYS A 274 -22.10 -7.66 -3.71
C CYS A 274 -21.38 -8.49 -2.65
N MET A 275 -20.39 -7.90 -1.97
CA MET A 275 -19.64 -8.52 -0.87
C MET A 275 -19.31 -7.46 0.18
N ILE A 276 -19.20 -7.92 1.42
CA ILE A 276 -18.69 -7.12 2.55
C ILE A 276 -17.62 -7.96 3.25
N SER A 277 -16.48 -7.37 3.53
CA SER A 277 -15.43 -7.95 4.36
C SER A 277 -15.13 -7.03 5.53
N TYR A 278 -15.29 -7.55 6.73
CA TYR A 278 -15.06 -6.86 7.99
C TYR A 278 -14.53 -7.84 9.05
N GLY A 279 -13.72 -7.35 9.98
CA GLY A 279 -13.21 -8.15 11.09
C GLY A 279 -11.86 -8.84 10.85
N SER A 280 -11.33 -8.84 9.61
CA SER A 280 -9.98 -9.33 9.32
C SER A 280 -8.90 -8.35 9.80
N SER A 281 -9.24 -7.07 9.90
CA SER A 281 -8.39 -6.00 10.42
C SER A 281 -9.23 -5.05 11.28
N THR A 282 -8.61 -4.44 12.29
CA THR A 282 -9.24 -3.38 13.09
C THR A 282 -9.21 -2.01 12.40
N HIS A 283 -8.69 -1.93 11.17
CA HIS A 283 -8.44 -0.67 10.47
C HIS A 283 -9.14 -0.56 9.13
N ASN A 284 -9.79 -1.63 8.63
CA ASN A 284 -10.50 -1.57 7.38
C ASN A 284 -11.87 -2.29 7.39
N LEU A 285 -12.77 -1.79 6.55
CA LEU A 285 -14.00 -2.45 6.11
C LEU A 285 -14.06 -2.29 4.60
N SER A 286 -14.22 -3.40 3.88
CA SER A 286 -14.20 -3.43 2.41
C SER A 286 -15.52 -3.92 1.85
N VAL A 287 -15.97 -3.29 0.78
CA VAL A 287 -17.18 -3.67 0.05
C VAL A 287 -16.87 -3.86 -1.44
N LEU A 288 -17.56 -4.78 -2.07
CA LEU A 288 -17.53 -4.97 -3.52
C LEU A 288 -18.78 -4.37 -4.13
N VAL A 289 -18.59 -3.46 -5.07
CA VAL A 289 -19.65 -2.76 -5.81
C VAL A 289 -19.38 -2.84 -7.31
N ARG A 290 -20.37 -2.48 -8.14
CA ARG A 290 -20.15 -2.32 -9.58
C ARG A 290 -19.31 -1.08 -9.86
N GLU A 291 -18.54 -1.10 -10.96
CA GLU A 291 -17.67 0.03 -11.33
C GLU A 291 -18.45 1.34 -11.46
N GLN A 292 -19.67 1.30 -12.00
CA GLN A 292 -20.54 2.48 -12.12
C GLN A 292 -20.90 3.14 -10.78
N ASP A 293 -20.96 2.34 -9.69
CA ASP A 293 -21.32 2.82 -8.34
C ASP A 293 -20.10 3.20 -7.51
N ARG A 294 -18.88 2.94 -8.02
CA ARG A 294 -17.61 3.10 -7.31
C ARG A 294 -17.41 4.50 -6.75
N GLU A 295 -17.59 5.52 -7.58
CA GLU A 295 -17.33 6.90 -7.18
C GLU A 295 -18.33 7.36 -6.12
N LYS A 296 -19.62 7.03 -6.29
CA LYS A 296 -20.65 7.30 -5.31
C LYS A 296 -20.34 6.58 -3.98
N ALA A 297 -19.94 5.29 -4.03
CA ALA A 297 -19.56 4.52 -2.86
C ALA A 297 -18.34 5.14 -2.15
N LEU A 298 -17.30 5.51 -2.91
CA LEU A 298 -16.08 6.11 -2.37
C LEU A 298 -16.39 7.41 -1.60
N VAL A 299 -17.14 8.32 -2.19
CA VAL A 299 -17.49 9.61 -1.56
C VAL A 299 -18.42 9.40 -0.36
N THR A 300 -19.38 8.48 -0.46
CA THR A 300 -20.35 8.21 0.62
C THR A 300 -19.65 7.58 1.83
N LEU A 301 -18.81 6.58 1.60
CA LEU A 301 -18.06 5.92 2.66
C LEU A 301 -17.01 6.82 3.30
N CYS A 302 -16.43 7.74 2.55
CA CYS A 302 -15.52 8.74 3.08
C CYS A 302 -16.18 9.69 4.11
N LYS A 303 -17.48 9.89 4.00
CA LYS A 303 -18.29 10.77 4.89
C LYS A 303 -18.92 10.03 6.07
N ALA A 304 -18.90 8.70 6.07
CA ALA A 304 -19.56 7.82 7.05
C ALA A 304 -19.10 7.98 8.52
#